data_22f339cced9281eec2e4aaf100deea27
#
_entry.id   22f339cced9281eec2e4aaf100deea27
#
_cell.length_a   1.000
_cell.length_b   1.000
_cell.length_c   1.000
_cell.angle_alpha   90.00
_cell.angle_beta   90.00
_cell.angle_gamma   90.00
#
_symmetry.space_group_name_H-M   'P 1'
#
loop_
_entity.id
_entity.type
_entity.pdbx_description
1 polymer ?
#
loop_
_entity_poly.entity_id
_entity_poly.type
_entity_poly.pdbx_seq_one_letter_code
_entity_poly.pdbx_strand_id
1 'polypeptide(L)'
;MAIVHTVEIAKSPQEVFAYLDDLSRHGEWQEQIESVEVLTDGPTRVGTRAVDTRRVPGGRQRITYEITEHDPPRKASFRGLDGPIRPRGTVTVEPLDGGARSRVTLELDLVGHGIGKLIAPLVRLDARRHVPKDQARLKERLESG
;
A
#
# COMPACT_ATOMS: atom_id res chain seq x y z
N MET A 1 -1.83 4.27 -16.22
CA MET A 1 -1.41 2.86 -16.26
C MET A 1 -1.10 2.39 -14.85
N ALA A 2 -1.68 1.27 -14.47
CA ALA A 2 -1.43 0.69 -13.15
C ALA A 2 -0.05 0.05 -13.06
N ILE A 3 0.56 0.18 -11.89
CA ILE A 3 1.76 -0.57 -11.52
C ILE A 3 1.28 -1.84 -10.85
N VAL A 4 1.68 -3.00 -11.36
CA VAL A 4 1.29 -4.29 -10.79
C VAL A 4 2.53 -5.04 -10.36
N HIS A 5 2.55 -5.51 -9.13
CA HIS A 5 3.65 -6.30 -8.60
C HIS A 5 3.13 -7.42 -7.71
N THR A 6 3.73 -8.59 -7.83
CA THR A 6 3.33 -9.79 -7.09
C THR A 6 4.53 -10.35 -6.33
N VAL A 7 4.29 -10.77 -5.09
CA VAL A 7 5.30 -11.45 -4.27
C VAL A 7 4.66 -12.64 -3.57
N GLU A 8 5.45 -13.72 -3.37
CA GLU A 8 5.01 -14.89 -2.61
C GLU A 8 5.66 -14.88 -1.23
N ILE A 9 4.86 -15.11 -0.20
CA ILE A 9 5.29 -15.02 1.19
C ILE A 9 4.96 -16.35 1.90
N ALA A 10 5.93 -16.89 2.64
CA ALA A 10 5.79 -18.15 3.36
C ALA A 10 5.02 -17.97 4.68
N LYS A 11 3.82 -17.39 4.60
CA LYS A 11 2.89 -17.20 5.71
C LYS A 11 1.47 -17.32 5.18
N SER A 12 0.53 -17.66 6.07
CA SER A 12 -0.87 -17.79 5.70
C SER A 12 -1.48 -16.46 5.24
N PRO A 13 -2.54 -16.50 4.41
CA PRO A 13 -3.26 -15.28 4.04
C PRO A 13 -3.75 -14.47 5.24
N GLN A 14 -4.18 -15.14 6.30
CA GLN A 14 -4.64 -14.47 7.52
C GLN A 14 -3.53 -13.67 8.19
N GLU A 15 -2.34 -14.25 8.31
CA GLU A 15 -1.18 -13.56 8.90
C GLU A 15 -0.70 -12.40 8.03
N VAL A 16 -0.63 -12.62 6.72
CA VAL A 16 -0.22 -11.60 5.76
C VAL A 16 -1.19 -10.43 5.75
N PHE A 17 -2.49 -10.73 5.64
CA PHE A 17 -3.50 -9.70 5.58
C PHE A 17 -3.57 -8.90 6.88
N ALA A 18 -3.48 -9.55 8.03
CA ALA A 18 -3.50 -8.87 9.33
C ALA A 18 -2.35 -7.86 9.46
N TYR A 19 -1.18 -8.21 8.96
CA TYR A 19 -0.04 -7.29 8.96
C TYR A 19 -0.25 -6.11 8.02
N LEU A 20 -0.72 -6.35 6.80
CA LEU A 20 -1.02 -5.30 5.82
C LEU A 20 -2.14 -4.38 6.29
N ASP A 21 -3.10 -4.93 7.04
CA ASP A 21 -4.28 -4.21 7.51
C ASP A 21 -3.97 -3.27 8.68
N ASP A 22 -2.85 -3.45 9.33
CA ASP A 22 -2.38 -2.52 10.35
C ASP A 22 -1.67 -1.34 9.67
N LEU A 23 -2.44 -0.31 9.36
CA LEU A 23 -1.96 0.84 8.59
C LEU A 23 -0.81 1.57 9.30
N SER A 24 -0.80 1.56 10.64
CA SER A 24 0.24 2.22 11.42
C SER A 24 1.63 1.60 11.22
N ARG A 25 1.69 0.38 10.72
CA ARG A 25 2.93 -0.36 10.51
C ARG A 25 3.46 -0.29 9.07
N HIS A 26 2.81 0.44 8.19
CA HIS A 26 3.23 0.52 6.78
C HIS A 26 4.66 1.07 6.61
N GLY A 27 5.11 1.92 7.51
CA GLY A 27 6.49 2.41 7.49
C GLY A 27 7.56 1.36 7.76
N GLU A 28 7.17 0.19 8.29
CA GLU A 28 8.11 -0.91 8.54
C GLU A 28 8.59 -1.58 7.25
N TRP A 29 7.78 -1.51 6.20
CA TRP A 29 8.11 -2.15 4.92
C TRP A 29 8.08 -1.20 3.72
N GLN A 30 7.57 0.03 3.86
CA GLN A 30 7.61 1.06 2.82
C GLN A 30 8.62 2.13 3.22
N GLU A 31 9.76 2.14 2.55
CA GLU A 31 10.90 3.00 2.91
C GLU A 31 10.58 4.49 2.84
N GLN A 32 9.73 4.90 1.91
CA GLN A 32 9.40 6.31 1.74
C GLN A 32 8.50 6.87 2.81
N ILE A 33 7.82 6.03 3.58
CA ILE A 33 6.93 6.49 4.64
C ILE A 33 7.75 6.95 5.85
N GLU A 34 7.58 8.20 6.23
CA GLU A 34 8.16 8.77 7.46
C GLU A 34 7.22 8.58 8.65
N SER A 35 5.92 8.73 8.43
CA SER A 35 4.91 8.56 9.48
C SER A 35 3.56 8.19 8.90
N VAL A 36 2.75 7.51 9.72
CA VAL A 36 1.36 7.19 9.41
C VAL A 36 0.51 7.62 10.60
N GLU A 37 -0.54 8.38 10.33
CA GLU A 37 -1.54 8.76 11.33
C GLU A 37 -2.88 8.18 10.90
N VAL A 38 -3.43 7.27 11.71
CA VAL A 38 -4.76 6.70 11.46
C VAL A 38 -5.80 7.62 12.09
N LEU A 39 -6.69 8.16 11.26
CA LEU A 39 -7.66 9.17 11.67
C LEU A 39 -8.95 8.57 12.21
N THR A 40 -9.25 7.34 11.84
CA THR A 40 -10.49 6.66 12.20
C THR A 40 -10.21 5.64 13.30
N ASP A 41 -10.92 5.72 14.40
CA ASP A 41 -10.78 4.77 15.51
C ASP A 41 -11.29 3.37 15.15
N GLY A 42 -10.71 2.37 15.82
CA GLY A 42 -11.12 0.98 15.68
C GLY A 42 -10.40 0.23 14.57
N PRO A 43 -10.81 -1.02 14.32
CA PRO A 43 -10.19 -1.85 13.29
C PRO A 43 -10.36 -1.25 11.90
N THR A 44 -9.43 -1.56 11.01
CA THR A 44 -9.49 -1.15 9.61
C THR A 44 -10.75 -1.73 8.95
N ARG A 45 -11.45 -0.88 8.21
CA ARG A 45 -12.71 -1.23 7.53
C ARG A 45 -12.95 -0.24 6.39
N VAL A 46 -13.99 -0.45 5.61
CA VAL A 46 -14.43 0.55 4.61
C VAL A 46 -14.72 1.86 5.34
N GLY A 47 -14.18 2.95 4.81
CA GLY A 47 -14.31 4.29 5.40
C GLY A 47 -13.19 4.66 6.36
N THR A 48 -12.31 3.74 6.74
CA THR A 48 -11.12 4.07 7.53
C THR A 48 -10.24 5.03 6.76
N ARG A 49 -9.78 6.10 7.41
CA ARG A 49 -8.91 7.12 6.83
C ARG A 49 -7.59 7.21 7.57
N ALA A 50 -6.54 7.48 6.83
CA ALA A 50 -5.21 7.66 7.38
C ALA A 50 -4.43 8.68 6.56
N VAL A 51 -3.38 9.23 7.17
CA VAL A 51 -2.47 10.16 6.51
C VAL A 51 -1.07 9.56 6.53
N ASP A 52 -0.51 9.38 5.34
CA ASP A 52 0.90 9.03 5.17
C ASP A 52 1.70 10.30 4.92
N THR A 53 2.81 10.46 5.61
CA THR A 53 3.82 11.43 5.24
C THR A 53 4.95 10.68 4.54
N ARG A 54 5.17 11.01 3.27
CA ARG A 54 6.11 10.29 2.41
C ARG A 54 7.19 11.19 1.86
N ARG A 55 8.39 10.64 1.72
CA ARG A 55 9.44 11.27 0.91
C ARG A 55 9.16 10.97 -0.55
N VAL A 56 9.13 12.03 -1.36
CA VAL A 56 8.90 11.94 -2.80
C VAL A 56 9.96 12.76 -3.52
N PRO A 57 10.14 12.58 -4.85
CA PRO A 57 11.04 13.45 -5.61
C PRO A 57 10.66 14.92 -5.38
N GLY A 58 11.63 15.72 -4.93
CA GLY A 58 11.43 17.13 -4.64
C GLY A 58 11.02 17.49 -3.21
N GLY A 59 10.85 16.50 -2.31
CA GLY A 59 10.56 16.79 -0.91
C GLY A 59 9.68 15.77 -0.20
N ARG A 60 8.71 16.27 0.54
CA ARG A 60 7.75 15.45 1.31
C ARG A 60 6.34 15.72 0.83
N GLN A 61 5.50 14.71 0.93
CA GLN A 61 4.08 14.84 0.63
C GLN A 61 3.26 14.13 1.70
N ARG A 62 2.20 14.80 2.15
CA ARG A 62 1.17 14.19 2.99
C ARG A 62 0.03 13.73 2.08
N ILE A 63 -0.36 12.49 2.24
CA ILE A 63 -1.42 11.88 1.45
C ILE A 63 -2.47 11.35 2.41
N THR A 64 -3.68 11.91 2.33
CA THR A 64 -4.84 11.37 3.04
C THR A 64 -5.52 10.36 2.13
N TYR A 65 -5.79 9.19 2.64
CA TYR A 65 -6.46 8.13 1.88
C TYR A 65 -7.56 7.47 2.69
N GLU A 66 -8.44 6.79 1.99
CA GLU A 66 -9.60 6.10 2.55
C GLU A 66 -9.63 4.67 2.03
N ILE A 67 -9.96 3.75 2.91
CA ILE A 67 -10.21 2.35 2.55
C ILE A 67 -11.58 2.28 1.88
N THR A 68 -11.60 1.83 0.63
CA THR A 68 -12.82 1.79 -0.19
C THR A 68 -13.40 0.39 -0.34
N GLU A 69 -12.56 -0.64 -0.13
CA GLU A 69 -12.99 -2.04 -0.16
C GLU A 69 -12.21 -2.79 0.91
N HIS A 70 -12.88 -3.70 1.62
CA HIS A 70 -12.25 -4.45 2.70
C HIS A 70 -12.89 -5.82 2.85
N ASP A 71 -12.17 -6.85 2.43
CA ASP A 71 -12.64 -8.25 2.45
C ASP A 71 -11.51 -9.15 2.99
N PRO A 72 -11.32 -9.17 4.33
CA PRO A 72 -10.28 -10.02 4.92
C PRO A 72 -10.55 -11.51 4.74
N PRO A 73 -9.53 -12.31 4.53
CA PRO A 73 -8.12 -12.00 4.36
C PRO A 73 -7.69 -11.90 2.90
N ARG A 74 -8.60 -11.54 2.00
CA ARG A 74 -8.45 -11.63 0.54
C ARG A 74 -8.06 -10.33 -0.14
N LYS A 75 -8.68 -9.21 0.25
CA LYS A 75 -8.65 -8.02 -0.59
C LYS A 75 -8.91 -6.75 0.22
N ALA A 76 -8.18 -5.70 -0.11
CA ALA A 76 -8.46 -4.36 0.37
C ALA A 76 -8.10 -3.35 -0.72
N SER A 77 -8.87 -2.28 -0.80
CA SER A 77 -8.62 -1.20 -1.76
C SER A 77 -8.61 0.14 -1.03
N PHE A 78 -7.88 1.09 -1.58
CA PHE A 78 -7.78 2.45 -1.04
C PHE A 78 -7.74 3.48 -2.15
N ARG A 79 -8.06 4.73 -1.80
CA ARG A 79 -7.90 5.87 -2.70
C ARG A 79 -7.43 7.10 -1.94
N GLY A 80 -6.56 7.88 -2.57
CA GLY A 80 -6.14 9.18 -2.07
C GLY A 80 -7.27 10.20 -2.22
N LEU A 81 -7.41 11.09 -1.23
CA LEU A 81 -8.51 12.05 -1.16
C LEU A 81 -8.08 13.46 -1.55
N ASP A 82 -6.80 13.78 -1.45
CA ASP A 82 -6.30 15.13 -1.67
C ASP A 82 -4.89 15.14 -2.28
N GLY A 83 -4.41 16.34 -2.57
CA GLY A 83 -3.08 16.54 -3.12
C GLY A 83 -3.02 16.45 -4.64
N PRO A 84 -1.88 16.83 -5.24
CA PRO A 84 -1.71 16.82 -6.70
C PRO A 84 -1.58 15.41 -7.27
N ILE A 85 -1.05 14.45 -6.51
CA ILE A 85 -0.97 13.04 -6.90
C ILE A 85 -1.81 12.25 -5.91
N ARG A 86 -2.83 11.55 -6.42
CA ARG A 86 -3.73 10.75 -5.60
C ARG A 86 -3.58 9.28 -5.95
N PRO A 87 -3.00 8.48 -5.04
CA PRO A 87 -2.88 7.05 -5.27
C PRO A 87 -4.24 6.38 -5.13
N ARG A 88 -4.44 5.33 -5.90
CA ARG A 88 -5.50 4.36 -5.64
C ARG A 88 -4.93 2.99 -5.91
N GLY A 89 -5.30 2.04 -5.10
CA GLY A 89 -4.72 0.72 -5.23
C GLY A 89 -5.58 -0.37 -4.65
N THR A 90 -5.23 -1.58 -5.03
CA THR A 90 -5.86 -2.79 -4.52
C THR A 90 -4.76 -3.79 -4.16
N VAL A 91 -4.87 -4.36 -2.97
CA VAL A 91 -4.03 -5.48 -2.53
C VAL A 91 -4.90 -6.73 -2.50
N THR A 92 -4.42 -7.77 -3.17
CA THR A 92 -5.08 -9.08 -3.18
C THR A 92 -4.12 -10.09 -2.54
N VAL A 93 -4.64 -10.90 -1.64
CA VAL A 93 -3.89 -11.98 -0.97
C VAL A 93 -4.56 -13.30 -1.32
N GLU A 94 -3.82 -14.17 -2.03
CA GLU A 94 -4.33 -15.46 -2.47
C GLU A 94 -3.62 -16.59 -1.72
N PRO A 95 -4.36 -17.65 -1.31
CA PRO A 95 -3.71 -18.80 -0.67
C PRO A 95 -2.92 -19.61 -1.68
N LEU A 96 -1.75 -20.08 -1.24
CA LEU A 96 -0.92 -21.06 -1.94
C LEU A 96 -0.71 -22.25 -1.02
N ASP A 97 -0.48 -23.43 -1.63
CA ASP A 97 -0.14 -24.65 -0.89
C ASP A 97 -1.13 -24.94 0.25
N GLY A 98 -2.44 -24.86 -0.06
CA GLY A 98 -3.49 -25.14 0.93
C GLY A 98 -3.61 -24.09 2.02
N GLY A 99 -3.04 -22.91 1.83
CA GLY A 99 -3.09 -21.81 2.80
C GLY A 99 -1.84 -21.69 3.68
N ALA A 100 -0.81 -22.49 3.40
CA ALA A 100 0.48 -22.38 4.12
C ALA A 100 1.30 -21.18 3.64
N ARG A 101 1.06 -20.72 2.40
CA ARG A 101 1.77 -19.60 1.78
C ARG A 101 0.75 -18.66 1.13
N SER A 102 1.21 -17.48 0.78
CA SER A 102 0.35 -16.46 0.17
C SER A 102 1.01 -15.84 -1.05
N ARG A 103 0.18 -15.47 -2.02
CA ARG A 103 0.56 -14.60 -3.12
C ARG A 103 -0.07 -13.24 -2.89
N VAL A 104 0.76 -12.20 -2.79
CA VAL A 104 0.32 -10.83 -2.58
C VAL A 104 0.50 -10.05 -3.88
N THR A 105 -0.59 -9.53 -4.41
CA THR A 105 -0.57 -8.70 -5.62
C THR A 105 -1.00 -7.29 -5.26
N LEU A 106 -0.16 -6.32 -5.61
CA LEU A 106 -0.48 -4.90 -5.48
C LEU A 106 -0.74 -4.33 -6.88
N GLU A 107 -1.88 -3.70 -7.06
CA GLU A 107 -2.18 -2.85 -8.21
C GLU A 107 -2.23 -1.41 -7.72
N LEU A 108 -1.37 -0.57 -8.25
CA LEU A 108 -1.26 0.83 -7.84
C LEU A 108 -1.38 1.74 -9.04
N ASP A 109 -2.27 2.72 -8.96
CA ASP A 109 -2.39 3.80 -9.92
C ASP A 109 -2.17 5.13 -9.22
N LEU A 110 -1.46 6.04 -9.90
CA LEU A 110 -1.14 7.36 -9.39
C LEU A 110 -1.79 8.39 -10.31
N VAL A 111 -2.86 9.00 -9.82
CA VAL A 111 -3.70 9.90 -10.61
C VAL A 111 -3.29 11.34 -10.34
N GLY A 112 -2.90 12.07 -11.39
CA GLY A 112 -2.55 13.48 -11.30
C GLY A 112 -3.79 14.36 -11.36
N HIS A 113 -3.83 15.40 -10.50
CA HIS A 113 -4.87 16.41 -10.45
C HIS A 113 -4.23 17.80 -10.56
N GLY A 114 -4.75 18.65 -11.43
CA GLY A 114 -4.19 19.98 -11.64
C GLY A 114 -2.72 19.90 -12.07
N ILE A 115 -1.85 20.57 -11.33
CA ILE A 115 -0.39 20.54 -11.58
C ILE A 115 0.19 19.12 -11.45
N GLY A 116 -0.48 18.24 -10.71
CA GLY A 116 -0.07 16.86 -10.58
C GLY A 116 -0.06 16.10 -11.88
N LYS A 117 -0.83 16.52 -12.88
CA LYS A 117 -0.80 15.91 -14.22
C LYS A 117 0.58 16.06 -14.89
N LEU A 118 1.30 17.12 -14.57
CA LEU A 118 2.64 17.38 -15.12
C LEU A 118 3.71 16.55 -14.42
N ILE A 119 3.56 16.28 -13.14
CA ILE A 119 4.56 15.55 -12.34
C ILE A 119 4.27 14.06 -12.21
N ALA A 120 3.06 13.63 -12.55
CA ALA A 120 2.65 12.22 -12.42
C ALA A 120 3.60 11.23 -13.11
N PRO A 121 4.13 11.50 -14.32
CA PRO A 121 5.07 10.57 -14.93
C PRO A 121 6.33 10.33 -14.11
N LEU A 122 6.86 11.36 -13.44
CA LEU A 122 8.02 11.23 -12.57
C LEU A 122 7.71 10.42 -11.32
N VAL A 123 6.55 10.67 -10.73
CA VAL A 123 6.11 9.95 -9.53
C VAL A 123 5.85 8.49 -9.85
N ARG A 124 5.26 8.18 -11.02
CA ARG A 124 5.07 6.80 -11.47
C ARG A 124 6.39 6.08 -11.68
N LEU A 125 7.37 6.75 -12.28
CA LEU A 125 8.69 6.17 -12.47
C LEU A 125 9.35 5.84 -11.12
N ASP A 126 9.26 6.76 -10.18
CA ASP A 126 9.77 6.55 -8.83
C ASP A 126 9.08 5.36 -8.14
N ALA A 127 7.75 5.30 -8.23
CA ALA A 127 6.97 4.21 -7.65
C ALA A 127 7.33 2.84 -8.26
N ARG A 128 7.58 2.78 -9.57
CA ARG A 128 8.00 1.53 -10.22
C ARG A 128 9.32 1.00 -9.68
N ARG A 129 10.17 1.87 -9.17
CA ARG A 129 11.43 1.47 -8.53
C ARG A 129 11.23 1.04 -7.09
N HIS A 130 10.33 1.70 -6.36
CA HIS A 130 10.13 1.46 -4.94
C HIS A 130 9.20 0.29 -4.64
N VAL A 131 8.14 0.09 -5.43
CA VAL A 131 7.16 -0.97 -5.18
C VAL A 131 7.80 -2.36 -5.07
N PRO A 132 8.68 -2.81 -5.98
CA PRO A 132 9.31 -4.12 -5.83
C PRO A 132 10.17 -4.23 -4.57
N LYS A 133 10.88 -3.16 -4.21
CA LYS A 133 11.71 -3.13 -3.01
C LYS A 133 10.88 -3.19 -1.74
N ASP A 134 9.78 -2.47 -1.72
CA ASP A 134 8.85 -2.47 -0.59
C ASP A 134 8.22 -3.84 -0.40
N GLN A 135 7.84 -4.48 -1.50
CA GLN A 135 7.28 -5.85 -1.44
C GLN A 135 8.31 -6.87 -0.99
N ALA A 136 9.56 -6.73 -1.40
CA ALA A 136 10.64 -7.59 -0.92
C ALA A 136 10.84 -7.42 0.59
N ARG A 137 10.73 -6.20 1.08
CA ARG A 137 10.84 -5.92 2.52
C ARG A 137 9.65 -6.46 3.29
N LEU A 138 8.44 -6.35 2.73
CA LEU A 138 7.24 -6.95 3.30
C LEU A 138 7.43 -8.47 3.50
N LYS A 139 7.92 -9.14 2.47
CA LYS A 139 8.22 -10.57 2.53
C LYS A 139 9.25 -10.88 3.63
N GLU A 140 10.33 -10.13 3.67
CA GLU A 140 11.39 -10.31 4.67
C GLU A 140 10.85 -10.12 6.09
N ARG A 141 10.07 -9.09 6.33
CA ARG A 141 9.47 -8.81 7.63
C ARG A 141 8.57 -9.93 8.12
N LEU A 142 7.71 -10.41 7.24
CA LEU A 142 6.77 -11.47 7.59
C LEU A 142 7.46 -12.82 7.79
N GLU A 143 8.46 -13.14 6.95
CA GLU A 143 9.14 -14.44 7.02
C GLU A 143 10.15 -14.54 8.14
N SER A 144 10.63 -13.40 8.66
CA SER A 144 11.60 -13.40 9.76
C SER A 144 10.94 -13.33 11.14
N GLY A 145 9.65 -13.11 11.19
CA GLY A 145 8.88 -13.04 12.43
C GLY A 145 8.07 -14.33 12.74
#